data_852a0257f77e7f929654f6ae39899e22
#
_entry.id   852a0257f77e7f929654f6ae39899e22
#
_cell.length_a   1.000
_cell.length_b   1.000
_cell.length_c   1.000
_cell.angle_alpha   90.00
_cell.angle_beta   90.00
_cell.angle_gamma   90.00
#
_symmetry.space_group_name_H-M   'P 1'
#
loop_
_entity.id
_entity.type
_entity.pdbx_description
1 polymer ?
#
loop_
_entity_poly.entity_id
_entity_poly.type
_entity_poly.pdbx_seq_one_letter_code
_entity_poly.pdbx_strand_id
1 'polypeptide(L)'
;MTVSFHPLAERELNDAAHYYDRQNPGLGAAFLDEVERSCADIASFPQAGAIVEGPIRRRLVRRFPYALLYTVQADIIRILAVMNVRRRPAYWSGRS
;
A
#
# COMPACT_ATOMS: atom_id res chain seq x y z
N MET A 1 -15.88 -3.24 -3.97
CA MET A 1 -15.38 -2.25 -3.00
C MET A 1 -14.52 -1.23 -3.72
N THR A 2 -14.58 0.01 -3.30
CA THR A 2 -13.78 1.09 -3.88
C THR A 2 -12.48 1.22 -3.12
N VAL A 3 -11.36 1.42 -3.82
CA VAL A 3 -10.06 1.65 -3.19
C VAL A 3 -9.72 3.14 -3.29
N SER A 4 -9.36 3.74 -2.18
CA SER A 4 -9.02 5.16 -2.08
C SER A 4 -7.68 5.29 -1.36
N PHE A 5 -6.82 6.18 -1.83
CA PHE A 5 -5.50 6.39 -1.22
C PHE A 5 -5.48 7.68 -0.41
N HIS A 6 -4.96 7.60 0.80
CA HIS A 6 -4.60 8.80 1.55
C HIS A 6 -3.57 9.59 0.72
N PRO A 7 -3.63 10.93 0.69
CA PRO A 7 -2.69 11.72 -0.14
C PRO A 7 -1.22 11.42 0.11
N LEU A 8 -0.83 11.14 1.35
CA LEU A 8 0.56 10.79 1.64
C LEU A 8 0.90 9.38 1.15
N ALA A 9 -0.06 8.47 1.14
CA ALA A 9 0.14 7.13 0.58
C ALA A 9 0.32 7.22 -0.94
N GLU A 10 -0.45 8.07 -1.60
CA GLU A 10 -0.30 8.29 -3.04
C GLU A 10 1.07 8.86 -3.37
N ARG A 11 1.56 9.81 -2.57
CA ARG A 11 2.90 10.35 -2.74
C ARG A 11 3.95 9.26 -2.56
N GLU A 12 3.81 8.43 -1.54
CA GLU A 12 4.73 7.30 -1.30
C GLU A 12 4.76 6.34 -2.48
N LEU A 13 3.59 6.05 -3.04
CA LEU A 13 3.47 5.20 -4.22
C LEU A 13 4.25 5.77 -5.40
N ASN A 14 4.03 7.04 -5.70
CA ASN A 14 4.67 7.70 -6.84
C ASN A 14 6.18 7.86 -6.64
N ASP A 15 6.61 8.20 -5.44
CA ASP A 15 8.04 8.33 -5.12
C ASP A 15 8.76 6.98 -5.28
N ALA A 16 8.14 5.90 -4.82
CA ALA A 16 8.71 4.57 -4.96
C ALA A 16 8.80 4.15 -6.44
N ALA A 17 7.75 4.41 -7.22
CA ALA A 17 7.76 4.09 -8.65
C ALA A 17 8.87 4.83 -9.38
N HIS A 18 9.06 6.12 -9.07
CA HIS A 18 10.14 6.92 -9.66
C HIS A 18 11.52 6.41 -9.26
N TYR A 19 11.67 6.01 -8.00
CA TYR A 19 12.92 5.45 -7.51
C TYR A 19 13.28 4.18 -8.30
N TYR A 20 12.32 3.29 -8.48
CA TYR A 20 12.57 2.04 -9.21
C TYR A 20 12.87 2.29 -10.69
N ASP A 21 12.19 3.25 -11.31
CA ASP A 21 12.44 3.57 -12.71
C ASP A 21 13.85 4.14 -12.92
N ARG A 22 14.36 4.90 -11.94
CA ARG A 22 15.76 5.37 -12.02
C ARG A 22 16.76 4.24 -11.90
N GLN A 23 16.41 3.17 -11.19
CA GLN A 23 17.27 1.99 -11.07
C GLN A 23 17.28 1.19 -12.37
N ASN A 24 16.11 1.06 -13.00
CA ASN A 24 15.97 0.26 -14.22
C ASN A 24 14.68 0.68 -14.93
N PRO A 25 14.77 1.22 -16.16
CA PRO A 25 13.57 1.62 -16.90
C PRO A 25 12.53 0.49 -16.98
N GLY A 26 11.28 0.83 -16.67
CA GLY A 26 10.18 -0.13 -16.64
C GLY A 26 9.93 -0.75 -15.27
N LEU A 27 10.88 -0.65 -14.34
CA LEU A 27 10.71 -1.24 -13.02
C LEU A 27 9.66 -0.51 -12.19
N GLY A 28 9.51 0.80 -12.40
CA GLY A 28 8.46 1.58 -11.75
C GLY A 28 7.07 1.11 -12.16
N ALA A 29 6.88 0.83 -13.46
CA ALA A 29 5.61 0.29 -13.95
C ALA A 29 5.34 -1.10 -13.35
N ALA A 30 6.36 -1.93 -13.22
CA ALA A 30 6.22 -3.24 -12.58
C ALA A 30 5.80 -3.12 -11.12
N PHE A 31 6.37 -2.13 -10.41
CA PHE A 31 5.98 -1.86 -9.03
C PHE A 31 4.52 -1.43 -8.93
N LEU A 32 4.09 -0.50 -9.78
CA LEU A 32 2.70 -0.03 -9.80
C LEU A 32 1.73 -1.18 -10.11
N ASP A 33 2.10 -2.09 -11.01
CA ASP A 33 1.27 -3.26 -11.33
C ASP A 33 1.11 -4.17 -10.11
N GLU A 34 2.18 -4.38 -9.35
CA GLU A 34 2.09 -5.22 -8.16
C GLU A 34 1.27 -4.57 -7.05
N VAL A 35 1.35 -3.24 -6.91
CA VAL A 35 0.49 -2.52 -5.98
C VAL A 35 -0.97 -2.63 -6.40
N GLU A 36 -1.25 -2.50 -7.70
CA GLU A 36 -2.61 -2.64 -8.22
C GLU A 36 -3.17 -4.03 -7.94
N ARG A 37 -2.37 -5.08 -8.16
CA ARG A 37 -2.79 -6.45 -7.82
C ARG A 37 -3.05 -6.61 -6.34
N SER A 38 -2.21 -6.03 -5.49
CA SER A 38 -2.43 -6.07 -4.04
C SER A 38 -3.74 -5.39 -3.65
N CYS A 39 -4.06 -4.25 -4.27
CA CYS A 39 -5.32 -3.56 -4.03
C CYS A 39 -6.51 -4.43 -4.46
N ALA A 40 -6.41 -5.11 -5.59
CA ALA A 40 -7.47 -6.01 -6.06
C ALA A 40 -7.66 -7.18 -5.09
N ASP A 41 -6.59 -7.73 -4.57
CA ASP A 41 -6.63 -8.81 -3.58
C ASP A 41 -7.29 -8.34 -2.28
N ILE A 42 -6.94 -7.14 -1.82
CA ILE A 42 -7.55 -6.56 -0.63
C ILE A 42 -9.06 -6.37 -0.85
N ALA A 43 -9.46 -5.88 -2.01
CA ALA A 43 -10.87 -5.67 -2.32
C ALA A 43 -11.65 -6.99 -2.33
N SER A 44 -11.00 -8.08 -2.77
CA SER A 44 -11.63 -9.42 -2.80
C SER A 44 -11.68 -10.06 -1.42
N PHE A 45 -10.65 -9.83 -0.59
CA PHE A 45 -10.51 -10.45 0.73
C PHE A 45 -10.03 -9.42 1.75
N PRO A 46 -10.90 -8.44 2.10
CA PRO A 46 -10.46 -7.31 2.92
C PRO A 46 -10.00 -7.68 4.32
N GLN A 47 -10.41 -8.83 4.82
CA GLN A 47 -10.04 -9.27 6.17
C GLN A 47 -8.83 -10.21 6.19
N ALA A 48 -8.25 -10.52 5.03
CA ALA A 48 -7.11 -11.45 4.97
C ALA A 48 -5.79 -10.80 5.40
N GLY A 49 -5.67 -9.49 5.37
CA GLY A 49 -4.46 -8.80 5.80
C GLY A 49 -4.22 -8.96 7.31
N ALA A 50 -2.96 -9.00 7.71
CA ALA A 50 -2.59 -9.10 9.11
C ALA A 50 -2.97 -7.81 9.86
N ILE A 51 -3.57 -7.96 11.04
CA ILE A 51 -3.91 -6.81 11.88
C ILE A 51 -2.61 -6.22 12.44
N VAL A 52 -2.42 -4.92 12.26
CA VAL A 52 -1.27 -4.19 12.75
C VAL A 52 -1.64 -3.48 14.05
N GLU A 53 -2.72 -2.70 14.03
CA GLU A 53 -3.16 -1.93 15.16
C GLU A 53 -4.61 -1.50 14.94
N GLY A 54 -5.49 -1.77 15.93
CA GLY A 54 -6.90 -1.41 15.80
C GLY A 54 -7.50 -1.96 14.51
N PRO A 55 -8.15 -1.13 13.70
CA PRO A 55 -8.73 -1.57 12.44
C PRO A 55 -7.72 -1.65 11.28
N ILE A 56 -6.46 -1.30 11.52
CA ILE A 56 -5.46 -1.20 10.45
C ILE A 56 -4.87 -2.57 10.17
N ARG A 57 -4.87 -2.94 8.90
CA ARG A 57 -4.31 -4.20 8.41
C ARG A 57 -3.15 -3.93 7.46
N ARG A 58 -2.34 -4.96 7.26
CA ARG A 58 -1.17 -4.90 6.39
C ARG A 58 -1.24 -6.00 5.33
N ARG A 59 -0.89 -5.65 4.10
CA ARG A 59 -0.71 -6.61 3.02
C ARG A 59 0.62 -6.35 2.33
N LEU A 60 1.46 -7.40 2.22
CA LEU A 60 2.75 -7.27 1.56
C LEU A 60 2.57 -7.22 0.04
N VAL A 61 3.34 -6.36 -0.60
CA VAL A 61 3.40 -6.27 -2.06
C VAL A 61 4.38 -7.33 -2.56
N ARG A 62 4.02 -8.05 -3.63
CA ARG A 62 4.90 -9.09 -4.18
C ARG A 62 6.08 -8.44 -4.89
N ARG A 63 7.26 -9.11 -4.80
CA ARG A 63 8.51 -8.73 -5.49
C ARG A 63 9.23 -7.52 -4.91
N PHE A 64 8.55 -6.65 -4.18
CA PHE A 64 9.12 -5.41 -3.69
C PHE A 64 9.02 -5.35 -2.16
N PRO A 65 9.99 -4.73 -1.48
CA PRO A 65 9.97 -4.67 -0.01
C PRO A 65 9.01 -3.60 0.50
N TYR A 66 7.75 -3.69 0.09
CA TYR A 66 6.71 -2.74 0.44
C TYR A 66 5.48 -3.44 1.01
N ALA A 67 4.74 -2.72 1.82
CA ALA A 67 3.47 -3.17 2.37
C ALA A 67 2.44 -2.05 2.21
N LEU A 68 1.19 -2.46 1.99
CA LEU A 68 0.06 -1.54 2.02
C LEU A 68 -0.56 -1.62 3.40
N LEU A 69 -0.71 -0.48 4.07
CA LEU A 69 -1.46 -0.39 5.32
C LEU A 69 -2.83 0.17 4.98
N TYR A 70 -3.89 -0.49 5.43
CA TYR A 70 -5.23 -0.11 5.00
C TYR A 70 -6.26 -0.33 6.11
N THR A 71 -7.39 0.36 5.96
CA THR A 71 -8.59 0.11 6.76
C THR A 71 -9.75 -0.18 5.84
N VAL A 72 -10.75 -0.87 6.37
CA VAL A 72 -11.99 -1.16 5.67
C VAL A 72 -13.10 -0.38 6.36
N GLN A 73 -13.76 0.51 5.62
CA GLN A 73 -14.86 1.31 6.14
C GLN A 73 -16.03 1.21 5.18
N ALA A 74 -17.12 0.57 5.60
CA ALA A 74 -18.26 0.28 4.73
C ALA A 74 -17.77 -0.45 3.49
N ASP A 75 -17.93 0.11 2.29
CA ASP A 75 -17.46 -0.47 1.04
C ASP A 75 -16.20 0.20 0.51
N ILE A 76 -15.42 0.92 1.36
CA ILE A 76 -14.21 1.61 0.95
C ILE A 76 -13.01 0.98 1.63
N ILE A 77 -12.02 0.63 0.80
CA ILE A 77 -10.68 0.28 1.27
C ILE A 77 -9.87 1.56 1.23
N ARG A 78 -9.45 2.01 2.40
CA ARG A 78 -8.63 3.23 2.50
C ARG A 78 -7.16 2.84 2.67
N ILE A 79 -6.32 3.11 1.67
CA ILE A 79 -4.89 2.85 1.78
C ILE A 79 -4.26 4.02 2.53
N LEU A 80 -3.74 3.75 3.71
CA LEU A 80 -3.16 4.76 4.61
C LEU A 80 -1.69 5.00 4.32
N ALA A 81 -0.99 3.96 3.87
CA ALA A 81 0.44 4.07 3.59
C ALA A 81 0.87 3.03 2.57
N VAL A 82 1.83 3.43 1.74
CA VAL A 82 2.59 2.53 0.87
C VAL A 82 3.98 2.53 1.50
N MET A 83 4.24 1.55 2.37
CA MET A 83 5.35 1.58 3.30
C MET A 83 6.47 0.65 2.86
N ASN A 84 7.69 1.19 2.74
CA ASN A 84 8.87 0.33 2.66
C ASN A 84 8.96 -0.41 3.99
N VAL A 85 9.11 -1.73 3.96
CA VAL A 85 9.07 -2.56 5.16
C VAL A 85 10.21 -2.27 6.13
N ARG A 86 11.24 -1.52 5.69
CA ARG A 86 12.37 -1.12 6.53
C ARG A 86 12.17 0.20 7.22
N ARG A 87 11.03 0.89 6.95
CA ARG A 87 10.75 2.19 7.56
C ARG A 87 10.45 2.03 9.05
N ARG A 88 10.64 3.14 9.79
CA ARG A 88 10.32 3.21 11.21
C ARG A 88 8.86 2.84 11.42
N PRO A 89 8.55 1.96 12.39
CA PRO A 89 7.17 1.60 12.68
C PRO A 89 6.33 2.81 13.06
N ALA A 90 5.06 2.77 12.65
CA ALA A 90 4.04 3.74 13.03
C ALA A 90 4.26 5.18 12.53
N TYR A 91 5.15 5.40 11.54
CA TYR A 91 5.30 6.75 10.97
C TYR A 91 3.99 7.23 10.31
N TRP A 92 3.14 6.30 9.93
CA TRP A 92 1.84 6.55 9.30
C TRP A 92 0.73 6.84 10.29
N SER A 93 1.02 6.83 11.59
CA SER A 93 0.03 7.07 12.65
C SER A 93 -0.65 8.41 12.46
N GLY A 94 -1.95 8.45 12.72
CA GLY A 94 -2.74 9.66 12.55
C GLY A 94 -3.33 9.85 11.16
N ARG A 95 -2.95 9.03 10.19
CA ARG A 95 -3.58 9.07 8.86
C ARG A 95 -4.95 8.41 8.90
N SER A 96 -5.85 8.93 8.09
CA SER A 96 -7.21 8.37 8.03
C SER A 96 -7.77 8.36 6.60
#